data_8465306d2dd0bb3803ccf98a9de6ee64
#
_entry.id   8465306d2dd0bb3803ccf98a9de6ee64
#
_cell.length_a   1.000
_cell.length_b   1.000
_cell.length_c   1.000
_cell.angle_alpha   90.00
_cell.angle_beta   90.00
_cell.angle_gamma   90.00
#
_symmetry.space_group_name_H-M   'P 1'
#
loop_
_entity.id
_entity.type
_entity.pdbx_description
1 polymer ?
#
loop_
_entity_poly.entity_id
_entity_poly.type
_entity_poly.pdbx_seq_one_letter_code
_entity_poly.pdbx_strand_id
1 'polypeptide(L)'
;MKKKISSRVVLAVVLLATTLALAAPNPPKANAPQNVPSFPGTLVNARYVYVTSYDGDEFNINLLSEDRQAIVTVQDAMQKWGKFTLVYEPGQADIVLMVMSRPSEDVLAVYDAHGWPRNEYLWRMMGHGGLQQGEAPLVTNLEKAFDLATAK
;
A
#
# COMPACT_ATOMS: atom_id res chain seq x y z
N MET A 1 -63.96 -44.08 -26.77
CA MET A 1 -63.51 -44.07 -25.39
C MET A 1 -62.55 -42.85 -25.18
N LYS A 2 -63.02 -41.80 -24.51
CA LYS A 2 -62.25 -40.56 -24.27
C LYS A 2 -61.56 -40.70 -22.93
N LYS A 3 -60.23 -40.76 -22.94
CA LYS A 3 -59.41 -40.69 -21.70
C LYS A 3 -59.24 -39.25 -21.28
N LYS A 4 -59.84 -38.86 -20.13
CA LYS A 4 -59.59 -37.61 -19.44
C LYS A 4 -58.20 -37.68 -18.81
N ILE A 5 -57.27 -36.90 -19.29
CA ILE A 5 -55.96 -36.68 -18.65
C ILE A 5 -56.16 -35.65 -17.55
N SER A 6 -55.88 -36.11 -16.34
CA SER A 6 -56.11 -35.37 -15.09
C SER A 6 -55.16 -34.17 -15.00
N SER A 7 -55.76 -32.98 -14.83
CA SER A 7 -55.15 -31.65 -14.75
C SER A 7 -54.42 -31.38 -13.43
N ARG A 8 -53.89 -32.40 -12.74
CA ARG A 8 -53.29 -32.26 -11.40
C ARG A 8 -51.76 -32.39 -11.34
N VAL A 9 -51.08 -32.54 -12.50
CA VAL A 9 -49.62 -32.73 -12.51
C VAL A 9 -48.86 -31.48 -12.95
N VAL A 10 -49.52 -30.41 -13.35
CA VAL A 10 -48.85 -29.17 -13.84
C VAL A 10 -48.57 -28.15 -12.75
N LEU A 11 -49.03 -28.36 -11.51
CA LEU A 11 -48.88 -27.33 -10.46
C LEU A 11 -47.70 -27.56 -9.48
N ALA A 12 -46.84 -28.55 -9.73
CA ALA A 12 -45.75 -28.90 -8.80
C ALA A 12 -44.34 -28.47 -9.25
N VAL A 13 -44.20 -27.82 -10.41
CA VAL A 13 -42.87 -27.46 -10.98
C VAL A 13 -42.54 -25.97 -10.91
N VAL A 14 -43.45 -25.12 -10.44
CA VAL A 14 -43.25 -23.63 -10.42
C VAL A 14 -42.75 -23.09 -9.08
N LEU A 15 -42.51 -23.90 -8.05
CA LEU A 15 -42.18 -23.39 -6.70
C LEU A 15 -40.76 -23.71 -6.24
N LEU A 16 -39.80 -23.95 -7.15
CA LEU A 16 -38.39 -24.18 -6.75
C LEU A 16 -37.42 -23.22 -7.43
N ALA A 17 -37.84 -22.04 -7.77
CA ALA A 17 -36.97 -20.99 -8.30
C ALA A 17 -37.15 -19.73 -7.51
N THR A 18 -36.60 -19.68 -6.29
CA THR A 18 -36.27 -18.42 -5.64
C THR A 18 -35.53 -18.72 -4.35
N THR A 19 -34.31 -18.42 -4.28
CA THR A 19 -33.55 -17.63 -3.32
C THR A 19 -32.07 -17.97 -3.42
N LEU A 20 -31.45 -17.70 -4.58
CA LEU A 20 -30.05 -17.29 -4.54
C LEU A 20 -30.06 -15.83 -4.06
N ALA A 21 -30.09 -15.65 -2.75
CA ALA A 21 -29.66 -14.39 -2.18
C ALA A 21 -28.19 -14.24 -2.54
N LEU A 22 -27.89 -13.42 -3.57
CA LEU A 22 -26.54 -12.91 -3.78
C LEU A 22 -26.17 -12.18 -2.49
N ALA A 23 -25.33 -12.82 -1.67
CA ALA A 23 -24.63 -12.12 -0.62
C ALA A 23 -23.80 -11.05 -1.33
N ALA A 24 -24.24 -9.80 -1.26
CA ALA A 24 -23.45 -8.67 -1.73
C ALA A 24 -22.10 -8.74 -1.02
N PRO A 25 -20.97 -8.65 -1.74
CA PRO A 25 -19.67 -8.59 -1.08
C PRO A 25 -19.71 -7.43 -0.10
N ASN A 26 -19.35 -7.70 1.16
CA ASN A 26 -19.26 -6.67 2.17
C ASN A 26 -18.38 -5.54 1.60
N PRO A 27 -18.83 -4.28 1.62
CA PRO A 27 -18.00 -3.17 1.19
C PRO A 27 -16.70 -3.23 2.01
N PRO A 28 -15.53 -3.00 1.38
CA PRO A 28 -14.26 -2.99 2.10
C PRO A 28 -14.42 -2.05 3.29
N LYS A 29 -14.12 -2.55 4.50
CA LYS A 29 -14.13 -1.72 5.71
C LYS A 29 -13.24 -0.52 5.41
N ALA A 30 -13.83 0.67 5.34
CA ALA A 30 -13.08 1.90 5.27
C ALA A 30 -12.11 1.89 6.46
N ASN A 31 -10.81 1.83 6.17
CA ASN A 31 -9.80 1.91 7.21
C ASN A 31 -10.08 3.18 8.03
N ALA A 32 -10.09 3.05 9.36
CA ALA A 32 -10.24 4.19 10.24
C ALA A 32 -9.26 5.29 9.80
N PRO A 33 -9.62 6.59 9.87
CA PRO A 33 -8.75 7.65 9.42
C PRO A 33 -7.42 7.54 10.16
N GLN A 34 -6.38 7.14 9.45
CA GLN A 34 -5.02 7.10 10.01
C GLN A 34 -4.60 8.54 10.24
N ASN A 35 -4.18 8.84 11.47
CA ASN A 35 -3.60 10.15 11.77
C ASN A 35 -2.23 10.23 11.07
N VAL A 36 -2.20 10.89 9.90
CA VAL A 36 -0.99 11.02 9.09
C VAL A 36 -0.07 12.03 9.78
N PRO A 37 1.15 11.63 10.19
CA PRO A 37 2.13 12.56 10.77
C PRO A 37 2.47 13.68 9.78
N SER A 38 2.80 14.86 10.28
CA SER A 38 3.27 15.96 9.41
C SER A 38 4.64 15.64 8.84
N PHE A 39 4.84 15.92 7.53
CA PHE A 39 6.14 15.75 6.90
C PHE A 39 7.17 16.77 7.45
N PRO A 40 8.43 16.36 7.66
CA PRO A 40 9.46 17.26 8.19
C PRO A 40 9.73 18.44 7.27
N GLY A 41 9.58 19.66 7.80
CA GLY A 41 9.83 20.89 7.03
C GLY A 41 11.26 21.03 6.51
N THR A 42 12.24 20.39 7.18
CA THR A 42 13.65 20.37 6.76
C THR A 42 13.88 19.61 5.46
N LEU A 43 12.98 18.68 5.09
CA LEU A 43 13.11 17.81 3.90
C LEU A 43 12.19 18.22 2.75
N VAL A 44 11.46 19.33 2.83
CA VAL A 44 10.55 19.77 1.76
C VAL A 44 11.29 20.15 0.46
N ASN A 45 12.57 20.47 0.54
CA ASN A 45 13.41 20.81 -0.61
C ASN A 45 14.21 19.61 -1.16
N ALA A 46 14.03 18.42 -0.59
CA ALA A 46 14.68 17.20 -1.06
C ALA A 46 14.27 16.90 -2.51
N ARG A 47 15.22 16.40 -3.30
CA ARG A 47 15.05 16.08 -4.72
C ARG A 47 15.35 14.63 -5.03
N TYR A 48 16.30 14.04 -4.30
CA TYR A 48 16.81 12.71 -4.56
C TYR A 48 16.38 11.75 -3.47
N VAL A 49 15.84 10.61 -3.87
CA VAL A 49 15.34 9.58 -2.95
C VAL A 49 16.03 8.25 -3.18
N TYR A 50 16.52 7.65 -2.11
CA TYR A 50 16.99 6.28 -2.07
C TYR A 50 15.99 5.42 -1.31
N VAL A 51 15.67 4.23 -1.83
CA VAL A 51 14.73 3.29 -1.21
C VAL A 51 15.49 2.04 -0.79
N THR A 52 15.33 1.63 0.46
CA THR A 52 15.97 0.45 1.02
C THR A 52 15.07 -0.20 2.06
N SER A 53 15.39 -1.41 2.51
CA SER A 53 14.76 -2.01 3.67
C SER A 53 15.67 -1.93 4.90
N TYR A 54 15.12 -2.35 6.05
CA TYR A 54 15.89 -2.48 7.29
C TYR A 54 17.06 -3.47 7.15
N ASP A 55 16.89 -4.51 6.32
CA ASP A 55 17.86 -5.59 6.12
C ASP A 55 18.76 -5.38 4.89
N GLY A 56 18.65 -4.22 4.23
CA GLY A 56 19.46 -3.84 3.08
C GLY A 56 18.66 -3.44 1.85
N ASP A 57 19.36 -3.17 0.76
CA ASP A 57 18.78 -2.79 -0.51
C ASP A 57 18.33 -4.00 -1.36
N GLU A 58 17.77 -3.72 -2.52
CA GLU A 58 17.26 -4.73 -3.45
C GLU A 58 18.32 -5.68 -4.00
N PHE A 59 19.61 -5.32 -3.93
CA PHE A 59 20.74 -6.13 -4.39
C PHE A 59 21.24 -7.10 -3.32
N ASN A 60 20.81 -6.95 -2.06
CA ASN A 60 21.18 -7.86 -1.00
C ASN A 60 20.56 -9.25 -1.23
N ILE A 61 21.39 -10.25 -1.45
CA ILE A 61 20.95 -11.63 -1.76
C ILE A 61 20.17 -12.28 -0.60
N ASN A 62 20.39 -11.82 0.62
CA ASN A 62 19.74 -12.35 1.83
C ASN A 62 18.46 -11.58 2.18
N LEU A 63 18.07 -10.59 1.37
CA LEU A 63 16.86 -9.81 1.61
C LEU A 63 15.61 -10.69 1.46
N LEU A 64 14.69 -10.56 2.40
CA LEU A 64 13.39 -11.24 2.33
C LEU A 64 12.63 -10.82 1.06
N SER A 65 11.88 -11.77 0.48
CA SER A 65 11.10 -11.52 -0.74
C SER A 65 10.09 -10.40 -0.56
N GLU A 66 9.48 -10.31 0.62
CA GLU A 66 8.49 -9.30 0.99
C GLU A 66 9.11 -7.89 1.03
N ASP A 67 10.30 -7.76 1.62
CA ASP A 67 11.02 -6.48 1.66
C ASP A 67 11.48 -6.07 0.27
N ARG A 68 11.96 -7.01 -0.54
CA ARG A 68 12.33 -6.76 -1.94
C ARG A 68 11.13 -6.25 -2.74
N GLN A 69 9.97 -6.89 -2.58
CA GLN A 69 8.74 -6.45 -3.24
C GLN A 69 8.29 -5.08 -2.74
N ALA A 70 8.41 -4.79 -1.45
CA ALA A 70 8.09 -3.50 -0.87
C ALA A 70 9.01 -2.38 -1.42
N ILE A 71 10.33 -2.64 -1.56
CA ILE A 71 11.26 -1.70 -2.20
C ILE A 71 10.78 -1.35 -3.61
N VAL A 72 10.53 -2.36 -4.46
CA VAL A 72 10.07 -2.17 -5.84
C VAL A 72 8.75 -1.39 -5.88
N THR A 73 7.80 -1.74 -5.01
CA THR A 73 6.50 -1.05 -4.94
C THR A 73 6.66 0.43 -4.60
N VAL A 74 7.54 0.76 -3.64
CA VAL A 74 7.80 2.16 -3.26
C VAL A 74 8.57 2.89 -4.36
N GLN A 75 9.55 2.27 -5.00
CA GLN A 75 10.28 2.85 -6.13
C GLN A 75 9.32 3.21 -7.28
N ASP A 76 8.44 2.28 -7.66
CA ASP A 76 7.42 2.51 -8.69
C ASP A 76 6.48 3.66 -8.33
N ALA A 77 6.06 3.72 -7.07
CA ALA A 77 5.19 4.80 -6.60
C ALA A 77 5.91 6.15 -6.63
N MET A 78 7.18 6.22 -6.20
CA MET A 78 7.98 7.45 -6.27
C MET A 78 8.18 7.93 -7.70
N GLN A 79 8.44 7.01 -8.65
CA GLN A 79 8.55 7.34 -10.08
C GLN A 79 7.22 7.89 -10.63
N LYS A 80 6.09 7.28 -10.28
CA LYS A 80 4.76 7.75 -10.71
C LYS A 80 4.41 9.11 -10.13
N TRP A 81 4.75 9.33 -8.87
CA TRP A 81 4.52 10.64 -8.23
C TRP A 81 5.37 11.75 -8.85
N GLY A 82 6.61 11.46 -9.25
CA GLY A 82 7.47 12.38 -10.00
C GLY A 82 7.96 13.61 -9.23
N LYS A 83 7.80 13.63 -7.90
CA LYS A 83 8.33 14.71 -7.06
C LYS A 83 9.80 14.54 -6.73
N PHE A 84 10.27 13.29 -6.70
CA PHE A 84 11.65 12.93 -6.41
C PHE A 84 12.31 12.21 -7.58
N THR A 85 13.61 12.37 -7.69
CA THR A 85 14.45 11.56 -8.58
C THR A 85 14.96 10.36 -7.78
N LEU A 86 14.64 9.15 -8.25
CA LEU A 86 15.13 7.92 -7.64
C LEU A 86 16.63 7.77 -7.89
N VAL A 87 17.39 7.48 -6.85
CA VAL A 87 18.81 7.14 -6.91
C VAL A 87 19.05 5.77 -6.27
N TYR A 88 20.12 5.09 -6.67
CA TYR A 88 20.43 3.73 -6.25
C TYR A 88 21.61 3.63 -5.27
N GLU A 89 22.17 4.77 -4.90
CA GLU A 89 23.24 4.87 -3.90
C GLU A 89 22.83 5.87 -2.80
N PRO A 90 22.93 5.50 -1.51
CA PRO A 90 22.50 6.38 -0.43
C PRO A 90 23.28 7.69 -0.37
N GLY A 91 24.56 7.71 -0.84
CA GLY A 91 25.38 8.92 -0.88
C GLY A 91 24.94 9.97 -1.89
N GLN A 92 24.01 9.63 -2.79
CA GLN A 92 23.43 10.54 -3.80
C GLN A 92 22.06 11.07 -3.38
N ALA A 93 21.51 10.58 -2.28
CA ALA A 93 20.16 10.90 -1.84
C ALA A 93 20.13 12.11 -0.90
N ASP A 94 19.02 12.83 -0.91
CA ASP A 94 18.67 13.80 0.12
C ASP A 94 17.85 13.12 1.22
N ILE A 95 17.01 12.16 0.86
CA ILE A 95 16.20 11.37 1.78
C ILE A 95 16.34 9.88 1.52
N VAL A 96 16.23 9.10 2.59
CA VAL A 96 16.14 7.64 2.52
C VAL A 96 14.74 7.22 2.94
N LEU A 97 14.07 6.45 2.09
CA LEU A 97 12.84 5.75 2.41
C LEU A 97 13.19 4.33 2.82
N MET A 98 12.98 4.03 4.09
CA MET A 98 13.19 2.71 4.64
C MET A 98 11.85 1.98 4.73
N VAL A 99 11.79 0.81 4.13
CA VAL A 99 10.62 -0.05 4.14
C VAL A 99 10.86 -1.31 4.98
N MET A 100 9.80 -1.86 5.51
CA MET A 100 9.77 -3.19 6.10
C MET A 100 8.40 -3.78 5.82
N SER A 101 8.37 -4.99 5.27
CA SER A 101 7.12 -5.70 5.02
C SER A 101 7.10 -7.01 5.81
N ARG A 102 6.07 -7.18 6.62
CA ARG A 102 5.84 -8.38 7.44
C ARG A 102 4.37 -8.79 7.35
N PRO A 103 4.02 -10.05 7.61
CA PRO A 103 2.63 -10.51 7.52
C PRO A 103 1.64 -9.72 8.39
N SER A 104 2.11 -9.18 9.50
CA SER A 104 1.27 -8.42 10.44
C SER A 104 1.25 -6.94 10.17
N GLU A 105 2.30 -6.37 9.56
CA GLU A 105 2.47 -4.93 9.46
C GLU A 105 3.53 -4.54 8.44
N ASP A 106 3.22 -3.52 7.66
CA ASP A 106 4.18 -2.82 6.81
C ASP A 106 4.58 -1.50 7.45
N VAL A 107 5.82 -1.09 7.23
CA VAL A 107 6.38 0.17 7.72
C VAL A 107 6.98 0.95 6.56
N LEU A 108 6.73 2.25 6.54
CA LEU A 108 7.43 3.22 5.69
C LEU A 108 7.97 4.33 6.59
N ALA A 109 9.27 4.55 6.54
CA ALA A 109 9.94 5.59 7.31
C ALA A 109 10.83 6.47 6.42
N VAL A 110 10.93 7.76 6.78
CA VAL A 110 11.74 8.77 6.08
C VAL A 110 12.89 9.20 6.98
N TYR A 111 14.08 9.17 6.43
CA TYR A 111 15.31 9.62 7.09
C TYR A 111 15.97 10.73 6.28
N ASP A 112 16.70 11.61 6.96
CA ASP A 112 17.68 12.48 6.31
C ASP A 112 18.88 11.63 5.87
N ALA A 113 19.18 11.64 4.58
CA ALA A 113 20.26 10.82 4.02
C ALA A 113 21.66 11.20 4.58
N HIS A 114 21.87 12.46 4.97
CA HIS A 114 23.16 12.91 5.49
C HIS A 114 23.56 12.25 6.81
N GLY A 115 22.58 11.83 7.61
CA GLY A 115 22.84 11.15 8.89
C GLY A 115 22.67 9.64 8.83
N TRP A 116 22.05 9.13 7.77
CA TRP A 116 21.72 7.71 7.63
C TRP A 116 22.98 6.83 7.54
N PRO A 117 23.03 5.63 8.13
CA PRO A 117 21.96 4.93 8.88
C PRO A 117 21.96 5.17 10.41
N ARG A 118 22.67 6.18 10.90
CA ARG A 118 22.89 6.41 12.33
C ARG A 118 21.90 7.37 12.99
N ASN A 119 21.13 8.12 12.18
CA ASN A 119 20.11 9.03 12.66
C ASN A 119 18.77 8.32 12.90
N GLU A 120 17.88 9.01 13.60
CA GLU A 120 16.49 8.58 13.78
C GLU A 120 15.66 8.94 12.55
N TYR A 121 14.54 8.22 12.37
CA TYR A 121 13.57 8.59 11.33
C TYR A 121 12.92 9.94 11.69
N LEU A 122 12.66 10.73 10.68
CA LEU A 122 11.97 12.02 10.81
C LEU A 122 10.47 11.90 10.57
N TRP A 123 10.04 10.86 9.86
CA TRP A 123 8.65 10.55 9.61
C TRP A 123 8.49 9.04 9.52
N ARG A 124 7.37 8.51 10.01
CA ARG A 124 7.09 7.08 9.97
C ARG A 124 5.60 6.82 9.98
N MET A 125 5.17 5.86 9.15
CA MET A 125 3.86 5.25 9.22
C MET A 125 3.93 3.74 9.17
N MET A 126 2.91 3.12 9.73
CA MET A 126 2.75 1.68 9.81
C MET A 126 1.31 1.33 9.42
N GLY A 127 1.12 0.18 8.79
CA GLY A 127 -0.21 -0.28 8.43
C GLY A 127 -0.21 -1.70 7.87
N HIS A 128 -1.29 -2.42 8.06
CA HIS A 128 -1.44 -3.74 7.49
C HIS A 128 -1.67 -3.63 5.97
N GLY A 129 -0.87 -4.35 5.18
CA GLY A 129 -0.96 -4.31 3.71
C GLY A 129 -0.60 -2.95 3.10
N GLY A 130 0.16 -2.12 3.82
CA GLY A 130 0.45 -0.74 3.44
C GLY A 130 1.41 -0.57 2.26
N LEU A 131 2.14 -1.63 1.88
CA LEU A 131 3.14 -1.65 0.80
C LEU A 131 2.88 -2.78 -0.20
N GLN A 132 1.62 -3.19 -0.37
CA GLN A 132 1.26 -4.25 -1.31
C GLN A 132 1.34 -3.78 -2.76
N GLN A 133 1.65 -4.71 -3.66
CA GLN A 133 1.76 -4.44 -5.07
C GLN A 133 0.45 -3.86 -5.64
N GLY A 134 0.56 -2.75 -6.38
CA GLY A 134 -0.56 -2.07 -7.02
C GLY A 134 -1.26 -1.03 -6.15
N GLU A 135 -1.24 -1.19 -4.84
CA GLU A 135 -1.77 -0.22 -3.87
C GLU A 135 -0.75 -0.04 -2.74
N ALA A 136 -0.24 1.17 -2.57
CA ALA A 136 0.71 1.50 -1.51
C ALA A 136 0.13 2.61 -0.62
N PRO A 137 -0.86 2.31 0.26
CA PRO A 137 -1.50 3.32 1.10
C PRO A 137 -0.52 4.12 1.96
N LEU A 138 0.59 3.51 2.41
CA LEU A 138 1.62 4.23 3.17
C LEU A 138 2.32 5.28 2.30
N VAL A 139 2.55 5.00 1.01
CA VAL A 139 3.11 5.99 0.07
C VAL A 139 2.09 7.09 -0.20
N THR A 140 0.83 6.78 -0.43
CA THR A 140 -0.23 7.79 -0.59
C THR A 140 -0.33 8.71 0.63
N ASN A 141 -0.12 8.20 1.83
CA ASN A 141 -0.09 9.01 3.04
C ASN A 141 1.17 9.89 3.12
N LEU A 142 2.32 9.39 2.66
CA LEU A 142 3.55 10.18 2.52
C LEU A 142 3.35 11.33 1.53
N GLU A 143 2.76 11.08 0.36
CA GLU A 143 2.42 12.09 -0.65
C GLU A 143 1.56 13.21 -0.06
N LYS A 144 0.48 12.85 0.64
CA LYS A 144 -0.39 13.82 1.32
C LYS A 144 0.35 14.64 2.36
N ALA A 145 1.19 14.00 3.19
CA ALA A 145 1.97 14.69 4.22
C ALA A 145 2.96 15.69 3.60
N PHE A 146 3.62 15.31 2.51
CA PHE A 146 4.54 16.16 1.76
C PHE A 146 3.82 17.34 1.12
N ASP A 147 2.71 17.11 0.42
CA ASP A 147 1.95 18.17 -0.23
C ASP A 147 1.41 19.19 0.77
N LEU A 148 0.96 18.75 1.95
CA LEU A 148 0.55 19.64 3.03
C LEU A 148 1.72 20.46 3.61
N ALA A 149 2.93 19.92 3.63
CA ALA A 149 4.11 20.62 4.12
C ALA A 149 4.63 21.66 3.12
N THR A 150 4.47 21.39 1.82
CA THR A 150 4.92 22.28 0.73
C THR A 150 3.91 23.36 0.35
N ALA A 151 2.64 23.23 0.75
CA ALA A 151 1.58 24.22 0.49
C ALA A 151 1.60 25.45 1.42
N LYS A 152 2.52 25.48 2.39
CA LYS A 152 2.71 26.60 3.35
C LYS A 152 3.76 27.57 2.84
#